data_31fc09a25121fd48c9cb4c08f1be5908
#
_entry.id   31fc09a25121fd48c9cb4c08f1be5908
#
_cell.length_a   1.000
_cell.length_b   1.000
_cell.length_c   1.000
_cell.angle_alpha   90.00
_cell.angle_beta   90.00
_cell.angle_gamma   90.00
#
_symmetry.space_group_name_H-M   'P 1'
#
loop_
_entity.id
_entity.type
_entity.pdbx_description
1 polymer ?
#
loop_
_entity_poly.entity_id
_entity_poly.type
_entity_poly.pdbx_seq_one_letter_code
_entity_poly.pdbx_strand_id
1 'polypeptide(L)'
;MNRRQFATRSLAAAAGAVLQRPASYAAAAFSEERVPGSVSEDLINKVRFPEGFLWGAATASYQVEGAWNEDGKGESIWDRFTHTTGKVRGGVTGDVACDQYHLYPQDIALAKRLNQKSQRFSISWPRIQPAGTGAPNMKGVDHYSRFVDALLGAGIRPWCTMYHWDLPQALEDEGGWPNRDLAGYFADYAGILAKHLGDRVTVWAPFNMPWAIAFMGYAAGAFPPCRTSFNDFLKAAHTLALAQGEAHRAVKAASPQATVGSAYEMAPAYPKTDSEDDRAAAARYHAMNNVFFLEAAMHGRYPNAFVGEPPLELMGFKAGDEKRLYAPLDWVGFH
;
A
#
# COMPACT_ATOMS: atom_id res chain seq x y z
N MET A 1 9.43 13.52 -32.41
CA MET A 1 9.44 13.88 -30.97
C MET A 1 10.45 12.98 -30.29
N ASN A 2 11.46 13.51 -29.59
CA ASN A 2 12.50 12.68 -28.99
C ASN A 2 12.03 12.08 -27.62
N ARG A 3 12.71 11.01 -27.15
CA ARG A 3 12.36 10.28 -25.92
C ARG A 3 12.24 11.19 -24.68
N ARG A 4 13.05 12.25 -24.57
CA ARG A 4 12.98 13.24 -23.49
C ARG A 4 11.70 14.09 -23.54
N GLN A 5 11.29 14.54 -24.70
CA GLN A 5 10.08 15.36 -24.87
C GLN A 5 8.80 14.54 -24.61
N PHE A 6 8.82 13.23 -24.90
CA PHE A 6 7.72 12.33 -24.61
C PHE A 6 7.58 12.09 -23.11
N ALA A 7 8.67 11.75 -22.42
CA ALA A 7 8.65 11.54 -20.96
C ALA A 7 8.20 12.78 -20.20
N THR A 8 8.68 13.96 -20.59
CA THR A 8 8.31 15.23 -19.94
C THR A 8 6.83 15.60 -20.17
N ARG A 9 6.27 15.30 -21.35
CA ARG A 9 4.86 15.60 -21.65
C ARG A 9 3.90 14.58 -21.02
N SER A 10 4.27 13.31 -20.92
CA SER A 10 3.47 12.30 -20.24
C SER A 10 3.45 12.52 -18.73
N LEU A 11 4.58 12.91 -18.13
CA LEU A 11 4.67 13.33 -16.72
C LEU A 11 3.88 14.61 -16.43
N ALA A 12 3.95 15.60 -17.33
CA ALA A 12 3.19 16.84 -17.18
C ALA A 12 1.67 16.61 -17.26
N ALA A 13 1.21 15.68 -18.09
CA ALA A 13 -0.21 15.31 -18.18
C ALA A 13 -0.69 14.57 -16.92
N ALA A 14 0.10 13.65 -16.38
CA ALA A 14 -0.24 12.92 -15.15
C ALA A 14 -0.12 13.81 -13.90
N ALA A 15 0.95 14.61 -13.78
CA ALA A 15 1.13 15.57 -12.69
C ALA A 15 0.11 16.73 -12.75
N GLY A 16 -0.24 17.22 -13.94
CA GLY A 16 -1.25 18.25 -14.13
C GLY A 16 -2.65 17.81 -13.67
N ALA A 17 -3.01 16.56 -13.85
CA ALA A 17 -4.29 16.03 -13.38
C ALA A 17 -4.36 15.91 -11.85
N VAL A 18 -3.23 15.69 -11.17
CA VAL A 18 -3.14 15.58 -9.70
C VAL A 18 -3.00 16.97 -9.04
N LEU A 19 -2.28 17.91 -9.68
CA LEU A 19 -1.98 19.22 -9.08
C LEU A 19 -3.02 20.32 -9.37
N GLN A 20 -3.94 20.12 -10.31
CA GLN A 20 -4.97 21.11 -10.70
C GLN A 20 -6.34 20.90 -10.01
N ARG A 21 -6.43 20.09 -8.95
CA ARG A 21 -7.64 20.11 -8.13
C ARG A 21 -7.52 21.22 -7.10
N PRO A 22 -8.28 22.33 -7.22
CA PRO A 22 -8.25 23.36 -6.21
C PRO A 22 -8.79 22.84 -4.88
N ALA A 23 -8.33 23.45 -3.79
CA ALA A 23 -8.73 23.15 -2.41
C ALA A 23 -10.26 23.27 -2.11
N SER A 24 -11.08 23.53 -3.12
CA SER A 24 -12.54 23.61 -3.04
C SER A 24 -13.26 22.27 -2.86
N TYR A 25 -12.58 21.13 -3.05
CA TYR A 25 -13.23 19.82 -2.86
C TYR A 25 -13.43 19.44 -1.39
N ALA A 26 -12.64 19.99 -0.49
CA ALA A 26 -12.82 19.75 0.95
C ALA A 26 -13.96 20.57 1.59
N ALA A 27 -14.32 21.70 0.98
CA ALA A 27 -15.40 22.57 1.50
C ALA A 27 -16.78 22.20 0.94
N ALA A 28 -16.86 21.51 -0.19
CA ALA A 28 -18.13 21.08 -0.79
C ALA A 28 -18.75 19.84 -0.11
N ALA A 29 -17.99 19.13 0.74
CA ALA A 29 -18.47 17.91 1.42
C ALA A 29 -19.37 18.22 2.65
N PHE A 30 -19.57 19.48 3.02
CA PHE A 30 -20.35 19.87 4.19
C PHE A 30 -21.51 20.85 3.90
N SER A 31 -21.90 21.04 2.65
CA SER A 31 -23.20 21.65 2.40
C SER A 31 -24.28 20.58 2.53
N GLU A 32 -25.26 20.81 3.39
CA GLU A 32 -26.48 19.98 3.54
C GLU A 32 -27.39 20.06 2.29
N GLU A 33 -26.82 20.02 1.09
CA GLU A 33 -27.63 19.75 -0.09
C GLU A 33 -28.00 18.27 -0.08
N ARG A 34 -29.27 18.01 0.19
CA ARG A 34 -29.89 16.70 0.06
C ARG A 34 -29.45 16.07 -1.24
N VAL A 35 -28.69 15.00 -1.16
CA VAL A 35 -28.40 14.12 -2.28
C VAL A 35 -29.76 13.75 -2.91
N PRO A 36 -30.02 14.10 -4.19
CA PRO A 36 -31.24 13.68 -4.85
C PRO A 36 -31.29 12.15 -4.87
N GLY A 37 -32.22 11.57 -4.13
CA GLY A 37 -32.35 10.13 -3.97
C GLY A 37 -31.91 9.66 -2.58
N SER A 38 -32.57 10.14 -1.53
CA SER A 38 -32.54 9.43 -0.24
C SER A 38 -32.96 7.99 -0.51
N VAL A 39 -32.03 7.04 -0.36
CA VAL A 39 -32.35 5.62 -0.43
C VAL A 39 -33.45 5.39 0.59
N SER A 40 -34.64 4.98 0.16
CA SER A 40 -35.76 4.80 1.07
C SER A 40 -35.40 3.74 2.13
N GLU A 41 -35.86 3.90 3.36
CA GLU A 41 -35.69 2.88 4.41
C GLU A 41 -36.12 1.51 3.95
N ASP A 42 -37.16 1.44 3.13
CA ASP A 42 -37.64 0.21 2.46
C ASP A 42 -36.60 -0.44 1.54
N LEU A 43 -35.77 0.34 0.85
CA LEU A 43 -34.71 -0.19 0.00
C LEU A 43 -33.52 -0.68 0.85
N ILE A 44 -33.13 0.08 1.88
CA ILE A 44 -32.11 -0.32 2.85
C ILE A 44 -32.47 -1.63 3.53
N ASN A 45 -33.73 -1.78 3.94
CA ASN A 45 -34.24 -2.98 4.60
C ASN A 45 -34.33 -4.21 3.67
N LYS A 46 -34.33 -4.01 2.35
CA LYS A 46 -34.36 -5.10 1.34
C LYS A 46 -32.96 -5.53 0.88
N VAL A 47 -31.93 -4.69 1.09
CA VAL A 47 -30.56 -5.05 0.73
C VAL A 47 -30.05 -6.12 1.68
N ARG A 48 -29.62 -7.25 1.14
CA ARG A 48 -28.95 -8.32 1.86
C ARG A 48 -27.54 -8.48 1.34
N PHE A 49 -26.57 -8.46 2.26
CA PHE A 49 -25.21 -8.85 1.92
C PHE A 49 -25.11 -10.37 1.83
N PRO A 50 -24.19 -10.92 1.04
CA PRO A 50 -23.97 -12.35 0.97
C PRO A 50 -23.68 -12.94 2.37
N GLU A 51 -24.08 -14.22 2.56
CA GLU A 51 -23.69 -14.95 3.76
C GLU A 51 -22.17 -14.97 3.91
N GLY A 52 -21.67 -14.76 5.12
CA GLY A 52 -20.23 -14.68 5.40
C GLY A 52 -19.60 -13.31 5.10
N PHE A 53 -20.36 -12.30 4.64
CA PHE A 53 -19.83 -10.94 4.46
C PHE A 53 -19.33 -10.36 5.79
N LEU A 54 -18.08 -9.89 5.80
CA LEU A 54 -17.44 -9.36 7.01
C LEU A 54 -17.39 -7.82 6.97
N TRP A 55 -18.09 -7.19 7.88
CA TRP A 55 -17.95 -5.78 8.13
C TRP A 55 -16.72 -5.51 8.99
N GLY A 56 -15.94 -4.51 8.61
CA GLY A 56 -14.71 -4.17 9.32
C GLY A 56 -14.22 -2.78 9.03
N ALA A 57 -13.09 -2.44 9.63
CA ALA A 57 -12.36 -1.20 9.38
C ALA A 57 -10.90 -1.50 9.04
N ALA A 58 -10.17 -0.46 8.60
CA ALA A 58 -8.75 -0.54 8.32
C ALA A 58 -7.99 0.60 8.99
N THR A 59 -6.79 0.30 9.48
CA THR A 59 -5.83 1.27 10.01
C THR A 59 -4.45 1.04 9.37
N ALA A 60 -3.60 2.07 9.39
CA ALA A 60 -2.21 1.96 8.98
C ALA A 60 -1.29 2.40 10.11
N SER A 61 -0.19 1.67 10.32
CA SER A 61 0.74 1.84 11.43
C SER A 61 1.16 3.30 11.62
N TYR A 62 1.73 3.92 10.61
CA TYR A 62 2.18 5.31 10.72
C TYR A 62 1.04 6.30 11.02
N GLN A 63 -0.16 6.02 10.52
CA GLN A 63 -1.31 6.94 10.66
C GLN A 63 -1.94 6.93 12.05
N VAL A 64 -1.78 5.84 12.81
CA VAL A 64 -2.51 5.67 14.08
C VAL A 64 -1.65 5.31 15.29
N GLU A 65 -0.52 4.61 15.10
CA GLU A 65 0.24 4.03 16.22
C GLU A 65 0.86 5.08 17.15
N GLY A 66 1.56 6.07 16.61
CA GLY A 66 2.46 6.88 17.41
C GLY A 66 3.66 6.08 17.90
N ALA A 67 4.16 6.39 19.10
CA ALA A 67 5.29 5.71 19.74
C ALA A 67 6.51 5.55 18.79
N TRP A 68 6.82 6.62 18.04
CA TRP A 68 7.73 6.60 16.89
C TRP A 68 9.15 6.16 17.23
N ASN A 69 9.60 6.37 18.46
CA ASN A 69 10.95 6.04 18.96
C ASN A 69 10.94 5.09 20.16
N GLU A 70 9.81 4.40 20.40
CA GLU A 70 9.66 3.50 21.55
C GLU A 70 10.00 2.06 21.20
N ASP A 71 10.39 1.28 22.20
CA ASP A 71 10.64 -0.16 22.14
C ASP A 71 11.60 -0.58 21.02
N GLY A 72 12.53 0.30 20.65
CA GLY A 72 13.55 0.03 19.66
C GLY A 72 13.08 0.12 18.21
N LYS A 73 11.94 0.79 17.95
CA LYS A 73 11.53 1.12 16.58
C LYS A 73 12.58 1.97 15.89
N GLY A 74 12.95 1.62 14.66
CA GLY A 74 13.79 2.43 13.78
C GLY A 74 13.02 3.57 13.15
N GLU A 75 13.74 4.56 12.64
CA GLU A 75 13.17 5.67 11.88
C GLU A 75 12.59 5.16 10.55
N SER A 76 11.38 5.62 10.19
CA SER A 76 10.79 5.41 8.87
C SER A 76 10.99 6.63 7.97
N ILE A 77 10.76 6.46 6.66
CA ILE A 77 10.78 7.58 5.70
C ILE A 77 9.72 8.63 6.05
N TRP A 78 8.61 8.25 6.69
CA TRP A 78 7.57 9.17 7.15
C TRP A 78 7.99 9.92 8.41
N ASP A 79 8.70 9.28 9.35
CA ASP A 79 9.28 9.99 10.51
C ASP A 79 10.25 11.07 10.03
N ARG A 80 11.19 10.72 9.14
CA ARG A 80 12.14 11.66 8.54
C ARG A 80 11.42 12.82 7.82
N PHE A 81 10.42 12.49 7.04
CA PHE A 81 9.65 13.48 6.26
C PHE A 81 8.95 14.47 7.18
N THR A 82 8.22 14.00 8.19
CA THR A 82 7.43 14.87 9.06
C THR A 82 8.29 15.68 10.03
N HIS A 83 9.46 15.17 10.41
CA HIS A 83 10.45 15.90 11.21
C HIS A 83 11.26 16.91 10.38
N THR A 84 11.19 16.85 9.06
CA THR A 84 11.89 17.81 8.21
C THR A 84 11.08 19.10 8.09
N THR A 85 11.68 20.22 8.54
CA THR A 85 11.04 21.53 8.55
C THR A 85 10.47 21.91 7.16
N GLY A 86 9.22 22.34 7.13
CA GLY A 86 8.55 22.81 5.90
C GLY A 86 7.94 21.69 5.03
N LYS A 87 8.13 20.43 5.36
CA LYS A 87 7.54 19.32 4.59
C LYS A 87 6.04 19.11 4.89
N VAL A 88 5.63 19.33 6.12
CA VAL A 88 4.23 19.18 6.55
C VAL A 88 3.68 20.53 6.99
N ARG A 89 2.50 20.87 6.50
CA ARG A 89 1.81 22.11 6.89
C ARG A 89 1.55 22.10 8.41
N GLY A 90 1.99 23.16 9.09
CA GLY A 90 1.83 23.29 10.54
C GLY A 90 2.82 22.47 11.36
N GLY A 91 3.78 21.76 10.73
CA GLY A 91 4.80 20.97 11.42
C GLY A 91 4.22 19.77 12.21
N VAL A 92 3.08 19.26 11.80
CA VAL A 92 2.45 18.09 12.46
C VAL A 92 3.23 16.83 12.14
N THR A 93 3.44 15.98 13.14
CA THR A 93 4.18 14.71 13.03
C THR A 93 3.28 13.52 13.36
N GLY A 94 3.76 12.31 13.07
CA GLY A 94 3.12 11.06 13.46
C GLY A 94 3.55 10.54 14.83
N ASP A 95 4.27 11.34 15.64
CA ASP A 95 4.94 10.88 16.86
C ASP A 95 3.98 10.30 17.89
N VAL A 96 2.80 10.89 17.99
CA VAL A 96 1.72 10.42 18.85
C VAL A 96 0.56 9.86 18.03
N ALA A 97 0.23 10.49 16.90
CA ALA A 97 -0.90 10.14 16.04
C ALA A 97 -2.21 9.93 16.83
N CYS A 98 -2.79 8.73 16.79
CA CYS A 98 -3.93 8.34 17.63
C CYS A 98 -3.50 7.55 18.88
N ASP A 99 -2.21 7.44 19.13
CA ASP A 99 -1.62 6.68 20.25
C ASP A 99 -2.11 5.22 20.33
N GLN A 100 -2.39 4.63 19.16
CA GLN A 100 -2.91 3.24 19.12
C GLN A 100 -1.91 2.25 19.70
N TYR A 101 -0.61 2.54 19.65
CA TYR A 101 0.41 1.69 20.27
C TYR A 101 0.10 1.38 21.73
N HIS A 102 -0.39 2.35 22.49
CA HIS A 102 -0.77 2.21 23.88
C HIS A 102 -2.26 1.95 24.07
N LEU A 103 -3.11 2.53 23.22
CA LEU A 103 -4.56 2.57 23.37
C LEU A 103 -5.31 1.48 22.57
N TYR A 104 -4.62 0.56 21.89
CA TYR A 104 -5.27 -0.49 21.10
C TYR A 104 -6.34 -1.30 21.86
N PRO A 105 -6.25 -1.56 23.18
CA PRO A 105 -7.32 -2.27 23.88
C PRO A 105 -8.64 -1.48 23.88
N GLN A 106 -8.55 -0.15 23.93
CA GLN A 106 -9.73 0.75 23.88
C GLN A 106 -10.32 0.78 22.46
N ASP A 107 -9.47 0.85 21.43
CA ASP A 107 -9.88 0.80 20.03
C ASP A 107 -10.57 -0.51 19.69
N ILE A 108 -10.04 -1.63 20.18
CA ILE A 108 -10.65 -2.97 19.99
C ILE A 108 -11.99 -3.06 20.73
N ALA A 109 -12.10 -2.49 21.93
CA ALA A 109 -13.36 -2.44 22.65
C ALA A 109 -14.42 -1.62 21.90
N LEU A 110 -14.00 -0.50 21.26
CA LEU A 110 -14.86 0.30 20.40
C LEU A 110 -15.29 -0.48 19.14
N ALA A 111 -14.35 -1.12 18.45
CA ALA A 111 -14.63 -1.97 17.29
C ALA A 111 -15.65 -3.08 17.61
N LYS A 112 -15.50 -3.72 18.76
CA LYS A 112 -16.46 -4.70 19.27
C LYS A 112 -17.85 -4.11 19.50
N ARG A 113 -17.94 -2.92 20.11
CA ARG A 113 -19.22 -2.20 20.32
C ARG A 113 -19.88 -1.82 19.00
N LEU A 114 -19.10 -1.51 17.95
CA LEU A 114 -19.57 -1.25 16.59
C LEU A 114 -19.90 -2.53 15.81
N ASN A 115 -19.81 -3.70 16.46
CA ASN A 115 -20.07 -5.01 15.87
C ASN A 115 -19.19 -5.34 14.66
N GLN A 116 -17.99 -4.78 14.60
CA GLN A 116 -17.01 -5.14 13.56
C GLN A 116 -16.62 -6.61 13.67
N LYS A 117 -16.46 -7.27 12.52
CA LYS A 117 -16.10 -8.70 12.43
C LYS A 117 -14.68 -8.90 11.90
N SER A 118 -14.10 -7.86 11.32
CA SER A 118 -12.73 -7.89 10.83
C SER A 118 -12.04 -6.56 11.06
N GLN A 119 -10.73 -6.60 11.27
CA GLN A 119 -9.86 -5.43 11.34
C GLN A 119 -8.66 -5.66 10.44
N ARG A 120 -8.54 -4.83 9.39
CA ARG A 120 -7.32 -4.74 8.62
C ARG A 120 -6.40 -3.74 9.32
N PHE A 121 -5.15 -4.12 9.54
CA PHE A 121 -4.13 -3.25 10.13
C PHE A 121 -2.82 -3.43 9.38
N SER A 122 -1.91 -2.48 9.45
CA SER A 122 -0.56 -2.69 8.94
C SER A 122 0.44 -2.84 10.07
N ILE A 123 1.54 -3.52 9.78
CA ILE A 123 2.69 -3.66 10.67
C ILE A 123 3.77 -2.68 10.20
N SER A 124 4.35 -1.94 11.13
CA SER A 124 5.48 -1.05 10.88
C SER A 124 6.76 -1.86 10.68
N TRP A 125 7.29 -1.89 9.46
CA TRP A 125 8.55 -2.60 9.17
C TRP A 125 9.70 -2.15 10.09
N PRO A 126 9.95 -0.82 10.28
CA PRO A 126 11.00 -0.39 11.20
C PRO A 126 10.76 -0.72 12.68
N ARG A 127 9.55 -1.14 13.06
CA ARG A 127 9.30 -1.66 14.41
C ARG A 127 9.75 -3.13 14.55
N ILE A 128 9.64 -3.89 13.45
CA ILE A 128 10.06 -5.30 13.41
C ILE A 128 11.56 -5.42 13.11
N GLN A 129 12.04 -4.69 12.13
CA GLN A 129 13.46 -4.64 11.75
C GLN A 129 13.89 -3.17 11.68
N PRO A 130 14.47 -2.60 12.74
CA PRO A 130 14.79 -1.17 12.83
C PRO A 130 15.68 -0.64 11.70
N ALA A 131 16.62 -1.46 11.21
CA ALA A 131 17.46 -1.15 10.05
C ALA A 131 16.88 -1.70 8.73
N GLY A 132 15.72 -2.33 8.76
CA GLY A 132 15.08 -2.97 7.59
C GLY A 132 15.60 -4.37 7.27
N THR A 133 16.66 -4.81 7.90
CA THR A 133 17.28 -6.13 7.74
C THR A 133 17.76 -6.68 9.08
N GLY A 134 18.23 -7.93 9.10
CA GLY A 134 18.79 -8.56 10.29
C GLY A 134 17.75 -9.19 11.21
N ALA A 135 18.15 -9.45 12.46
CA ALA A 135 17.30 -10.09 13.46
C ALA A 135 16.07 -9.22 13.81
N PRO A 136 14.91 -9.82 14.09
CA PRO A 136 13.73 -9.06 14.49
C PRO A 136 13.88 -8.42 15.86
N ASN A 137 13.34 -7.22 16.00
CA ASN A 137 13.12 -6.58 17.29
C ASN A 137 11.94 -7.26 17.99
N MET A 138 12.23 -8.11 18.97
CA MET A 138 11.20 -8.90 19.64
C MET A 138 10.16 -8.06 20.39
N LYS A 139 10.50 -6.86 20.86
CA LYS A 139 9.50 -5.97 21.48
C LYS A 139 8.42 -5.54 20.48
N GLY A 140 8.82 -5.25 19.22
CA GLY A 140 7.88 -4.98 18.16
C GLY A 140 7.03 -6.20 17.79
N VAL A 141 7.66 -7.38 17.68
CA VAL A 141 6.94 -8.64 17.44
C VAL A 141 5.91 -8.92 18.54
N ASP A 142 6.30 -8.78 19.81
CA ASP A 142 5.45 -9.00 20.97
C ASP A 142 4.26 -8.02 21.02
N HIS A 143 4.48 -6.76 20.62
CA HIS A 143 3.40 -5.78 20.52
C HIS A 143 2.31 -6.25 19.55
N TYR A 144 2.68 -6.61 18.31
CA TYR A 144 1.70 -7.08 17.33
C TYR A 144 1.12 -8.45 17.70
N SER A 145 1.85 -9.30 18.39
CA SER A 145 1.32 -10.54 18.90
C SER A 145 0.17 -10.29 19.90
N ARG A 146 0.39 -9.39 20.87
CA ARG A 146 -0.66 -8.98 21.83
C ARG A 146 -1.84 -8.31 21.15
N PHE A 147 -1.58 -7.47 20.13
CA PHE A 147 -2.63 -6.82 19.35
C PHE A 147 -3.52 -7.84 18.60
N VAL A 148 -2.91 -8.83 17.95
CA VAL A 148 -3.62 -9.93 17.28
C VAL A 148 -4.43 -10.76 18.28
N ASP A 149 -3.86 -11.10 19.42
CA ASP A 149 -4.56 -11.84 20.48
C ASP A 149 -5.78 -11.08 21.00
N ALA A 150 -5.64 -9.76 21.19
CA ALA A 150 -6.74 -8.92 21.63
C ALA A 150 -7.87 -8.83 20.59
N LEU A 151 -7.56 -8.74 19.29
CA LEU A 151 -8.55 -8.79 18.22
C LEU A 151 -9.31 -10.12 18.24
N LEU A 152 -8.60 -11.24 18.29
CA LEU A 152 -9.20 -12.58 18.34
C LEU A 152 -10.05 -12.77 19.59
N GLY A 153 -9.56 -12.33 20.74
CA GLY A 153 -10.33 -12.35 22.01
C GLY A 153 -11.60 -11.49 21.97
N ALA A 154 -11.65 -10.48 21.11
CA ALA A 154 -12.84 -9.68 20.86
C ALA A 154 -13.78 -10.29 19.80
N GLY A 155 -13.41 -11.39 19.15
CA GLY A 155 -14.14 -12.02 18.05
C GLY A 155 -13.99 -11.26 16.71
N ILE A 156 -12.90 -10.50 16.55
CA ILE A 156 -12.58 -9.71 15.36
C ILE A 156 -11.46 -10.40 14.59
N ARG A 157 -11.70 -10.74 13.32
CA ARG A 157 -10.73 -11.41 12.46
C ARG A 157 -9.61 -10.45 12.04
N PRO A 158 -8.32 -10.74 12.33
CA PRO A 158 -7.20 -9.90 11.90
C PRO A 158 -6.88 -10.11 10.43
N TRP A 159 -6.66 -9.01 9.70
CA TRP A 159 -6.14 -8.96 8.33
C TRP A 159 -4.87 -8.13 8.34
N CYS A 160 -3.75 -8.72 8.01
CA CYS A 160 -2.46 -8.05 8.12
C CYS A 160 -1.99 -7.50 6.77
N THR A 161 -1.72 -6.20 6.74
CA THR A 161 -0.95 -5.54 5.67
C THR A 161 0.50 -5.42 6.15
N MET A 162 1.44 -6.00 5.39
CA MET A 162 2.85 -6.00 5.79
C MET A 162 3.49 -4.62 5.62
N TYR A 163 3.12 -3.89 4.57
CA TYR A 163 3.69 -2.60 4.25
C TYR A 163 2.63 -1.57 3.86
N HIS A 164 2.55 -0.49 4.64
CA HIS A 164 1.68 0.65 4.37
C HIS A 164 2.49 1.95 4.40
N TRP A 165 3.54 1.98 3.54
CA TRP A 165 4.33 3.14 3.15
C TRP A 165 5.47 3.56 4.09
N ASP A 166 5.64 2.89 5.21
CA ASP A 166 6.61 3.20 6.26
C ASP A 166 7.91 2.39 6.10
N LEU A 167 8.63 2.63 4.99
CA LEU A 167 9.94 2.03 4.73
C LEU A 167 10.92 2.44 5.84
N PRO A 168 11.72 1.51 6.41
CA PRO A 168 12.86 1.87 7.24
C PRO A 168 13.77 2.89 6.54
N GLN A 169 14.07 4.00 7.20
CA GLN A 169 14.89 5.06 6.61
C GLN A 169 16.27 4.55 6.18
N ALA A 170 16.84 3.62 6.94
CA ALA A 170 18.12 2.99 6.58
C ALA A 170 18.10 2.34 5.19
N LEU A 171 16.99 1.69 4.81
CA LEU A 171 16.84 1.12 3.46
C LEU A 171 16.67 2.19 2.38
N GLU A 172 16.01 3.31 2.71
CA GLU A 172 15.93 4.42 1.77
C GLU A 172 17.29 5.09 1.57
N ASP A 173 18.09 5.23 2.62
CA ASP A 173 19.45 5.75 2.54
C ASP A 173 20.37 4.86 1.68
N GLU A 174 20.05 3.57 1.54
CA GLU A 174 20.70 2.61 0.64
C GLU A 174 20.06 2.54 -0.76
N GLY A 175 19.18 3.46 -1.09
CA GLY A 175 18.59 3.59 -2.43
C GLY A 175 17.08 3.36 -2.50
N GLY A 176 16.45 2.84 -1.46
CA GLY A 176 14.99 2.63 -1.36
C GLY A 176 14.46 1.62 -2.37
N TRP A 177 13.19 1.71 -2.71
CA TRP A 177 12.54 0.76 -3.64
C TRP A 177 13.19 0.65 -5.03
N PRO A 178 13.91 1.65 -5.59
CA PRO A 178 14.74 1.45 -6.78
C PRO A 178 15.88 0.43 -6.61
N ASN A 179 16.30 0.15 -5.38
CA ASN A 179 17.27 -0.90 -5.07
C ASN A 179 16.57 -2.27 -5.11
N ARG A 180 16.98 -3.11 -6.07
CA ARG A 180 16.38 -4.44 -6.31
C ARG A 180 16.48 -5.39 -5.11
N ASP A 181 17.50 -5.22 -4.26
CA ASP A 181 17.73 -6.10 -3.11
C ASP A 181 16.60 -6.01 -2.08
N LEU A 182 15.84 -4.90 -2.09
CA LEU A 182 14.66 -4.74 -1.23
C LEU A 182 13.63 -5.85 -1.43
N ALA A 183 13.54 -6.45 -2.61
CA ALA A 183 12.64 -7.59 -2.82
C ALA A 183 13.00 -8.79 -1.94
N GLY A 184 14.31 -9.04 -1.73
CA GLY A 184 14.80 -10.06 -0.81
C GLY A 184 14.59 -9.67 0.66
N TYR A 185 14.95 -8.45 1.03
CA TYR A 185 14.77 -7.95 2.40
C TYR A 185 13.30 -7.96 2.82
N PHE A 186 12.41 -7.62 1.89
CA PHE A 186 10.96 -7.68 2.14
C PHE A 186 10.45 -9.12 2.28
N ALA A 187 11.01 -10.07 1.53
CA ALA A 187 10.70 -11.48 1.69
C ALA A 187 11.11 -12.02 3.06
N ASP A 188 12.30 -11.64 3.54
CA ASP A 188 12.78 -12.00 4.88
C ASP A 188 11.87 -11.42 5.96
N TYR A 189 11.49 -10.14 5.83
CA TYR A 189 10.52 -9.49 6.71
C TYR A 189 9.16 -10.21 6.71
N ALA A 190 8.63 -10.56 5.54
CA ALA A 190 7.39 -11.31 5.42
C ALA A 190 7.47 -12.69 6.08
N GLY A 191 8.61 -13.37 5.92
CA GLY A 191 8.90 -14.64 6.59
C GLY A 191 8.93 -14.53 8.11
N ILE A 192 9.54 -13.45 8.65
CA ILE A 192 9.52 -13.16 10.09
C ILE A 192 8.07 -12.99 10.59
N LEU A 193 7.28 -12.18 9.91
CA LEU A 193 5.88 -11.95 10.29
C LEU A 193 5.06 -13.26 10.24
N ALA A 194 5.16 -14.01 9.15
CA ALA A 194 4.44 -15.27 9.01
C ALA A 194 4.85 -16.32 10.05
N LYS A 195 6.12 -16.36 10.43
CA LYS A 195 6.63 -17.25 11.49
C LYS A 195 6.05 -16.91 12.87
N HIS A 196 5.89 -15.62 13.21
CA HIS A 196 5.48 -15.22 14.56
C HIS A 196 3.99 -14.99 14.72
N LEU A 197 3.26 -14.74 13.62
CA LEU A 197 1.83 -14.40 13.65
C LEU A 197 0.98 -15.32 12.78
N GLY A 198 1.57 -16.16 11.91
CA GLY A 198 0.85 -16.96 10.92
C GLY A 198 0.03 -18.11 11.49
N ASP A 199 0.18 -18.43 12.78
CA ASP A 199 -0.68 -19.33 13.54
C ASP A 199 -2.07 -18.71 13.81
N ARG A 200 -2.19 -17.38 13.80
CA ARG A 200 -3.37 -16.58 14.18
C ARG A 200 -3.87 -15.66 13.08
N VAL A 201 -2.97 -15.14 12.26
CA VAL A 201 -3.30 -14.30 11.10
C VAL A 201 -3.35 -15.18 9.85
N THR A 202 -4.51 -15.28 9.23
CA THR A 202 -4.72 -16.11 8.04
C THR A 202 -4.90 -15.32 6.75
N VAL A 203 -5.01 -14.00 6.83
CA VAL A 203 -5.20 -13.11 5.66
C VAL A 203 -4.11 -12.06 5.63
N TRP A 204 -3.34 -12.05 4.54
CA TRP A 204 -2.16 -11.23 4.38
C TRP A 204 -2.21 -10.39 3.12
N ALA A 205 -1.77 -9.15 3.23
CA ALA A 205 -1.50 -8.26 2.10
C ALA A 205 -0.03 -7.81 2.15
N PRO A 206 0.81 -8.16 1.19
CA PRO A 206 2.15 -7.59 1.10
C PRO A 206 2.12 -6.06 1.09
N PHE A 207 1.28 -5.47 0.25
CA PHE A 207 1.22 -4.03 0.07
C PHE A 207 -0.18 -3.46 0.18
N ASN A 208 -0.22 -2.18 0.61
CA ASN A 208 -1.32 -1.27 0.36
C ASN A 208 -0.92 -0.32 -0.78
N MET A 209 -1.65 -0.39 -1.91
CA MET A 209 -1.53 0.53 -3.03
C MET A 209 -0.09 0.66 -3.57
N PRO A 210 0.52 -0.40 -4.11
CA PRO A 210 1.92 -0.38 -4.56
C PRO A 210 2.18 0.66 -5.66
N TRP A 211 1.19 0.97 -6.48
CA TRP A 211 1.29 2.05 -7.46
C TRP A 211 1.51 3.41 -6.78
N ALA A 212 0.75 3.71 -5.72
CA ALA A 212 0.93 4.95 -4.97
C ALA A 212 2.33 5.05 -4.36
N ILE A 213 2.88 3.95 -3.83
CA ILE A 213 4.26 3.91 -3.32
C ILE A 213 5.24 4.32 -4.40
N ALA A 214 5.17 3.66 -5.57
CA ALA A 214 6.10 3.91 -6.67
C ALA A 214 5.91 5.31 -7.27
N PHE A 215 4.67 5.68 -7.60
CA PHE A 215 4.40 6.92 -8.31
C PHE A 215 4.54 8.14 -7.41
N MET A 216 3.88 8.17 -6.25
CA MET A 216 3.86 9.33 -5.37
C MET A 216 5.22 9.56 -4.68
N GLY A 217 5.93 8.47 -4.37
CA GLY A 217 7.24 8.53 -3.72
C GLY A 217 8.39 8.83 -4.67
N TYR A 218 8.38 8.25 -5.89
CA TYR A 218 9.56 8.23 -6.76
C TYR A 218 9.38 8.99 -8.08
N ALA A 219 8.14 9.24 -8.55
CA ALA A 219 7.88 10.03 -9.75
C ALA A 219 7.34 11.42 -9.45
N ALA A 220 6.29 11.52 -8.64
CA ALA A 220 5.59 12.78 -8.35
C ALA A 220 6.25 13.58 -7.21
N GLY A 221 7.03 12.93 -6.34
CA GLY A 221 7.66 13.56 -5.19
C GLY A 221 6.68 14.09 -4.13
N ALA A 222 5.44 13.61 -4.15
CA ALA A 222 4.39 14.07 -3.25
C ALA A 222 4.41 13.39 -1.88
N PHE A 223 4.94 12.16 -1.83
CA PHE A 223 5.15 11.39 -0.60
C PHE A 223 6.64 11.15 -0.37
N PRO A 224 7.09 10.88 0.87
CA PRO A 224 8.45 10.44 1.09
C PRO A 224 8.76 9.20 0.22
N PRO A 225 9.98 9.09 -0.32
CA PRO A 225 11.15 9.93 -0.12
C PRO A 225 11.20 11.21 -0.96
N CYS A 226 10.13 11.61 -1.62
CA CYS A 226 9.99 12.83 -2.43
C CYS A 226 10.93 12.87 -3.66
N ARG A 227 11.21 11.74 -4.27
CA ARG A 227 11.98 11.69 -5.50
C ARG A 227 11.10 12.05 -6.71
N THR A 228 11.70 12.69 -7.72
CA THR A 228 11.03 13.10 -8.96
C THR A 228 11.77 12.54 -10.17
N SER A 229 11.97 11.23 -10.18
CA SER A 229 12.76 10.52 -11.18
C SER A 229 11.91 9.42 -11.83
N PHE A 230 11.68 9.52 -13.13
CA PHE A 230 10.95 8.49 -13.87
C PHE A 230 11.70 7.13 -13.88
N ASN A 231 13.03 7.17 -13.93
CA ASN A 231 13.83 5.94 -13.85
C ASN A 231 13.71 5.29 -12.46
N ASP A 232 13.71 6.07 -11.39
CA ASP A 232 13.52 5.53 -10.04
C ASP A 232 12.11 4.96 -9.87
N PHE A 233 11.09 5.63 -10.43
CA PHE A 233 9.72 5.11 -10.46
C PHE A 233 9.65 3.74 -11.16
N LEU A 234 10.24 3.59 -12.35
CA LEU A 234 10.22 2.34 -13.09
C LEU A 234 10.90 1.20 -12.31
N LYS A 235 12.06 1.49 -11.72
CA LYS A 235 12.79 0.51 -10.89
C LYS A 235 12.02 0.17 -9.62
N ALA A 236 11.47 1.18 -8.93
CA ALA A 236 10.67 0.96 -7.73
C ALA A 236 9.42 0.13 -8.02
N ALA A 237 8.70 0.42 -9.12
CA ALA A 237 7.55 -0.37 -9.53
C ALA A 237 7.90 -1.84 -9.79
N HIS A 238 9.03 -2.09 -10.47
CA HIS A 238 9.49 -3.46 -10.70
C HIS A 238 9.89 -4.16 -9.41
N THR A 239 10.66 -3.50 -8.54
CA THR A 239 11.11 -4.08 -7.26
C THR A 239 9.93 -4.38 -6.34
N LEU A 240 8.92 -3.50 -6.26
CA LEU A 240 7.68 -3.74 -5.53
C LEU A 240 6.91 -4.95 -6.07
N ALA A 241 6.83 -5.09 -7.39
CA ALA A 241 6.18 -6.25 -8.01
C ALA A 241 6.92 -7.56 -7.69
N LEU A 242 8.26 -7.56 -7.73
CA LEU A 242 9.07 -8.70 -7.28
C LEU A 242 8.85 -8.99 -5.80
N ALA A 243 8.90 -7.96 -4.96
CA ALA A 243 8.71 -8.08 -3.51
C ALA A 243 7.33 -8.66 -3.16
N GLN A 244 6.28 -8.30 -3.91
CA GLN A 244 4.95 -8.89 -3.74
C GLN A 244 4.98 -10.42 -3.98
N GLY A 245 5.62 -10.86 -5.05
CA GLY A 245 5.75 -12.28 -5.36
C GLY A 245 6.60 -13.05 -4.34
N GLU A 246 7.71 -12.46 -3.90
CA GLU A 246 8.57 -13.08 -2.89
C GLU A 246 7.90 -13.16 -1.52
N ALA A 247 7.22 -12.10 -1.09
CA ALA A 247 6.45 -12.12 0.17
C ALA A 247 5.32 -13.14 0.13
N HIS A 248 4.61 -13.27 -1.00
CA HIS A 248 3.59 -14.31 -1.19
C HIS A 248 4.18 -15.69 -0.94
N ARG A 249 5.33 -16.01 -1.55
CA ARG A 249 6.00 -17.30 -1.36
C ARG A 249 6.48 -17.51 0.06
N ALA A 250 7.05 -16.48 0.70
CA ALA A 250 7.51 -16.54 2.09
C ALA A 250 6.36 -16.85 3.05
N VAL A 251 5.21 -16.19 2.87
CA VAL A 251 4.00 -16.46 3.69
C VAL A 251 3.49 -17.87 3.46
N LYS A 252 3.34 -18.30 2.20
CA LYS A 252 2.83 -19.65 1.88
C LYS A 252 3.75 -20.75 2.40
N ALA A 253 5.07 -20.51 2.41
CA ALA A 253 6.04 -21.46 2.96
C ALA A 253 5.92 -21.59 4.49
N ALA A 254 5.73 -20.48 5.20
CA ALA A 254 5.60 -20.50 6.67
C ALA A 254 4.19 -20.85 7.15
N SER A 255 3.16 -20.49 6.39
CA SER A 255 1.75 -20.68 6.72
C SER A 255 0.96 -21.10 5.46
N PRO A 256 0.97 -22.39 5.08
CA PRO A 256 0.37 -22.87 3.82
C PRO A 256 -1.13 -22.59 3.70
N GLN A 257 -1.85 -22.47 4.81
CA GLN A 257 -3.29 -22.19 4.85
C GLN A 257 -3.62 -20.69 4.76
N ALA A 258 -2.61 -19.82 4.82
CA ALA A 258 -2.82 -18.39 4.71
C ALA A 258 -3.29 -18.01 3.30
N THR A 259 -4.18 -17.03 3.23
CA THR A 259 -4.57 -16.40 1.98
C THR A 259 -3.79 -15.08 1.80
N VAL A 260 -3.21 -14.90 0.63
CA VAL A 260 -2.36 -13.75 0.30
C VAL A 260 -2.96 -13.00 -0.88
N GLY A 261 -3.24 -11.73 -0.68
CA GLY A 261 -3.73 -10.82 -1.72
C GLY A 261 -3.04 -9.48 -1.63
N SER A 262 -3.57 -8.48 -2.32
CA SER A 262 -3.07 -7.10 -2.22
C SER A 262 -4.21 -6.12 -2.40
N ALA A 263 -4.07 -4.92 -1.83
CA ALA A 263 -5.05 -3.86 -2.00
C ALA A 263 -4.51 -2.84 -2.99
N TYR A 264 -5.26 -2.61 -4.07
CA TYR A 264 -4.89 -1.74 -5.17
C TYR A 264 -5.74 -0.48 -5.19
N GLU A 265 -5.13 0.65 -5.50
CA GLU A 265 -5.87 1.83 -5.91
C GLU A 265 -6.36 1.62 -7.35
N MET A 266 -7.64 1.86 -7.59
CA MET A 266 -8.21 1.78 -8.92
C MET A 266 -9.07 3.01 -9.20
N ALA A 267 -8.83 3.63 -10.36
CA ALA A 267 -9.58 4.77 -10.82
C ALA A 267 -10.08 4.51 -12.25
N PRO A 268 -11.35 4.80 -12.56
CA PRO A 268 -11.86 4.66 -13.91
C PRO A 268 -11.10 5.60 -14.86
N ALA A 269 -10.76 5.08 -16.04
CA ALA A 269 -10.08 5.83 -17.09
C ALA A 269 -11.02 6.00 -18.29
N TYR A 270 -11.32 7.24 -18.63
CA TYR A 270 -12.19 7.57 -19.76
C TYR A 270 -11.40 8.37 -20.80
N PRO A 271 -11.58 8.10 -22.10
CA PRO A 271 -11.01 8.93 -23.14
C PRO A 271 -11.64 10.33 -23.11
N LYS A 272 -10.85 11.37 -23.36
CA LYS A 272 -11.34 12.75 -23.43
C LYS A 272 -12.26 12.97 -24.63
N THR A 273 -11.95 12.33 -25.77
CA THR A 273 -12.73 12.32 -27.00
C THR A 273 -12.79 10.88 -27.53
N ASP A 274 -13.62 10.64 -28.57
CA ASP A 274 -13.67 9.35 -29.25
C ASP A 274 -12.52 9.11 -30.24
N SER A 275 -11.48 9.94 -30.23
CA SER A 275 -10.30 9.72 -31.06
C SER A 275 -9.57 8.45 -30.66
N GLU A 276 -8.87 7.85 -31.61
CA GLU A 276 -8.05 6.66 -31.36
C GLU A 276 -6.93 6.96 -30.34
N ASP A 277 -6.32 8.14 -30.44
CA ASP A 277 -5.27 8.58 -29.52
C ASP A 277 -5.77 8.71 -28.07
N ASP A 278 -6.95 9.28 -27.85
CA ASP A 278 -7.52 9.44 -26.51
C ASP A 278 -7.94 8.09 -25.92
N ARG A 279 -8.54 7.21 -26.74
CA ARG A 279 -8.84 5.84 -26.30
C ARG A 279 -7.58 5.06 -25.95
N ALA A 280 -6.54 5.16 -26.77
CA ALA A 280 -5.25 4.52 -26.49
C ALA A 280 -4.59 5.10 -25.22
N ALA A 281 -4.71 6.42 -24.99
CA ALA A 281 -4.21 7.05 -23.77
C ALA A 281 -4.95 6.57 -22.52
N ALA A 282 -6.29 6.49 -22.57
CA ALA A 282 -7.09 5.98 -21.47
C ALA A 282 -6.78 4.51 -21.16
N ALA A 283 -6.59 3.68 -22.19
CA ALA A 283 -6.22 2.27 -22.04
C ALA A 283 -4.83 2.12 -21.37
N ARG A 284 -3.83 2.94 -21.78
CA ARG A 284 -2.52 2.94 -21.13
C ARG A 284 -2.57 3.42 -19.68
N TYR A 285 -3.37 4.44 -19.39
CA TYR A 285 -3.58 4.90 -18.02
C TYR A 285 -4.20 3.79 -17.17
N HIS A 286 -5.25 3.14 -17.66
CA HIS A 286 -5.87 1.99 -16.99
C HIS A 286 -4.84 0.88 -16.74
N ALA A 287 -4.05 0.53 -17.75
CA ALA A 287 -3.04 -0.51 -17.66
C ALA A 287 -1.97 -0.17 -16.58
N MET A 288 -1.49 1.09 -16.54
CA MET A 288 -0.46 1.53 -15.60
C MET A 288 -1.01 1.68 -14.18
N ASN A 289 -2.15 2.33 -14.01
CA ASN A 289 -2.67 2.68 -12.70
C ASN A 289 -3.42 1.51 -12.04
N ASN A 290 -4.24 0.79 -12.81
CA ASN A 290 -5.18 -0.16 -12.23
C ASN A 290 -4.66 -1.60 -12.23
N VAL A 291 -4.02 -2.05 -13.31
CA VAL A 291 -3.72 -3.48 -13.46
C VAL A 291 -2.24 -3.84 -13.52
N PHE A 292 -1.33 -2.86 -13.44
CA PHE A 292 0.11 -3.10 -13.57
C PHE A 292 0.64 -4.17 -12.61
N PHE A 293 0.37 -3.99 -11.32
CA PHE A 293 0.80 -4.92 -10.27
C PHE A 293 -0.04 -6.21 -10.24
N LEU A 294 -1.31 -6.11 -10.63
CA LEU A 294 -2.20 -7.27 -10.70
C LEU A 294 -1.77 -8.22 -11.82
N GLU A 295 -1.51 -7.70 -13.04
CA GLU A 295 -1.01 -8.47 -14.17
C GLU A 295 0.35 -9.10 -13.86
N ALA A 296 1.25 -8.36 -13.20
CA ALA A 296 2.53 -8.86 -12.77
C ALA A 296 2.37 -10.08 -11.85
N ALA A 297 1.49 -10.01 -10.85
CA ALA A 297 1.23 -11.10 -9.93
C ALA A 297 0.52 -12.30 -10.58
N MET A 298 -0.52 -12.03 -11.38
CA MET A 298 -1.38 -13.09 -11.92
C MET A 298 -0.80 -13.77 -13.15
N HIS A 299 0.07 -13.07 -13.91
CA HIS A 299 0.56 -13.55 -15.21
C HIS A 299 2.09 -13.51 -15.36
N GLY A 300 2.83 -12.98 -14.40
CA GLY A 300 4.29 -12.86 -14.44
C GLY A 300 4.81 -11.90 -15.52
N ARG A 301 3.97 -10.98 -15.98
CA ARG A 301 4.31 -10.01 -17.05
C ARG A 301 3.61 -8.68 -16.78
N TYR A 302 4.10 -7.64 -17.44
CA TYR A 302 3.47 -6.32 -17.37
C TYR A 302 2.43 -6.13 -18.48
N PRO A 303 1.35 -5.35 -18.21
CA PRO A 303 0.36 -5.00 -19.21
C PRO A 303 0.93 -4.00 -20.22
N ASN A 304 0.22 -3.78 -21.32
CA ASN A 304 0.55 -2.74 -22.30
C ASN A 304 0.23 -1.34 -21.77
N ALA A 305 1.06 -0.87 -20.85
CA ALA A 305 0.94 0.43 -20.17
C ALA A 305 1.85 1.51 -20.75
N PHE A 306 2.60 1.18 -21.80
CA PHE A 306 3.60 2.06 -22.41
C PHE A 306 3.28 2.32 -23.88
N VAL A 307 3.88 3.35 -24.45
CA VAL A 307 3.89 3.53 -25.91
C VAL A 307 5.00 2.64 -26.47
N GLY A 308 4.61 1.56 -27.11
CA GLY A 308 5.51 0.47 -27.52
C GLY A 308 5.68 -0.57 -26.41
N GLU A 309 6.76 -1.31 -26.48
CA GLU A 309 7.07 -2.36 -25.52
C GLU A 309 7.39 -1.79 -24.12
N PRO A 310 7.12 -2.52 -23.04
CA PRO A 310 7.55 -2.15 -21.71
C PRO A 310 9.06 -1.90 -21.64
N PRO A 311 9.54 -0.84 -21.00
CA PRO A 311 10.96 -0.50 -20.92
C PRO A 311 11.68 -1.37 -19.89
N LEU A 312 11.72 -2.69 -20.12
CA LEU A 312 12.20 -3.70 -19.17
C LEU A 312 13.64 -3.44 -18.69
N GLU A 313 14.51 -2.99 -19.58
CA GLU A 313 15.89 -2.65 -19.23
C GLU A 313 15.95 -1.49 -18.22
N LEU A 314 15.16 -0.42 -18.45
CA LEU A 314 15.09 0.72 -17.52
C LEU A 314 14.45 0.34 -16.18
N MET A 315 13.57 -0.63 -16.16
CA MET A 315 12.98 -1.20 -14.95
C MET A 315 13.97 -2.07 -14.17
N GLY A 316 15.08 -2.46 -14.78
CA GLY A 316 16.03 -3.40 -14.19
C GLY A 316 15.57 -4.85 -14.23
N PHE A 317 14.70 -5.20 -15.19
CA PHE A 317 14.21 -6.56 -15.40
C PHE A 317 15.36 -7.50 -15.81
N LYS A 318 15.39 -8.68 -15.23
CA LYS A 318 16.39 -9.73 -15.50
C LYS A 318 15.72 -11.02 -15.95
N ALA A 319 16.44 -11.85 -16.67
CA ALA A 319 15.96 -13.19 -17.03
C ALA A 319 15.54 -13.97 -15.77
N GLY A 320 14.34 -14.55 -15.79
CA GLY A 320 13.75 -15.26 -14.66
C GLY A 320 12.82 -14.42 -13.77
N ASP A 321 12.76 -13.11 -13.98
CA ASP A 321 11.87 -12.26 -13.20
C ASP A 321 10.39 -12.55 -13.43
N GLU A 322 10.02 -13.02 -14.60
CA GLU A 322 8.67 -13.48 -14.90
C GLU A 322 8.16 -14.54 -13.90
N LYS A 323 9.05 -15.45 -13.47
CA LYS A 323 8.73 -16.46 -12.45
C LYS A 323 8.67 -15.88 -11.05
N ARG A 324 9.47 -14.85 -10.78
CA ARG A 324 9.48 -14.16 -9.49
C ARG A 324 8.25 -13.28 -9.32
N LEU A 325 7.81 -12.62 -10.39
CA LEU A 325 6.57 -11.83 -10.44
C LEU A 325 5.33 -12.71 -10.24
N TYR A 326 5.29 -13.90 -10.90
CA TYR A 326 4.16 -14.79 -10.87
C TYR A 326 3.90 -15.33 -9.45
N ALA A 327 2.82 -14.86 -8.85
CA ALA A 327 2.34 -15.26 -7.53
C ALA A 327 0.82 -15.00 -7.47
N PRO A 328 -0.01 -15.93 -8.00
CA PRO A 328 -1.44 -15.75 -8.09
C PRO A 328 -2.06 -15.42 -6.74
N LEU A 329 -2.81 -14.33 -6.70
CA LEU A 329 -3.42 -13.84 -5.48
C LEU A 329 -4.67 -14.64 -5.12
N ASP A 330 -4.86 -14.93 -3.84
CA ASP A 330 -6.06 -15.61 -3.32
C ASP A 330 -7.26 -14.63 -3.24
N TRP A 331 -6.99 -13.32 -3.15
CA TRP A 331 -8.01 -12.27 -3.08
C TRP A 331 -7.43 -10.94 -3.58
N VAL A 332 -8.30 -10.03 -3.96
CA VAL A 332 -7.95 -8.67 -4.39
C VAL A 332 -8.81 -7.67 -3.63
N GLY A 333 -8.15 -6.65 -3.07
CA GLY A 333 -8.81 -5.49 -2.46
C GLY A 333 -8.77 -4.28 -3.38
N PHE A 334 -9.77 -3.42 -3.29
CA PHE A 334 -9.86 -2.16 -4.04
C PHE A 334 -10.03 -0.98 -3.10
N HIS A 335 -9.43 0.14 -3.49
CA HIS A 335 -9.60 1.46 -2.89
C HIS A 335 -10.19 2.44 -3.88
#